data_52a017317661093852e02c67a8f5d3b8
#
_entry.id   52a017317661093852e02c67a8f5d3b8
#
_cell.length_a   1.000
_cell.length_b   1.000
_cell.length_c   1.000
_cell.angle_alpha   90.00
_cell.angle_beta   90.00
_cell.angle_gamma   90.00
#
_symmetry.space_group_name_H-M   'P 1'
#
loop_
_entity.id
_entity.type
_entity.pdbx_description
1 polymer ?
#
loop_
_entity_poly.entity_id
_entity_poly.type
_entity_poly.pdbx_seq_one_letter_code
_entity_poly.pdbx_strand_id
1 'polypeptide(L)'
;MNPRLKTLVTCVSLGITSLAGSGAMAQEKIKIGVSIPSADHGWTGGVDFFAQEAKKRLEAAYKNLEVVVVTATGASDQANTLEDLVAAQKIKALVILPYESAPLTDPVRQVKSKGVFITVVDRALTDSNIQDLYVAGDNPGMGKIAAKYFVDKLGGKGDIVVLRGLPTVIDNQRYDAFIEGIKGSQIKLLDQKYANWNRDDGFKVMQDFLTRFPHIDAVWAQDDDIAIGVLDALRQAHREKEMWVVGGGGMKQAVKRVLDKDAATPVDIIYSPSMIGLAIEVTAVHFVSGLPVNGRYIVDSPLITPENASQYYFPTSPY
;
A
#
# COMPACT_ATOMS: atom_id res chain seq x y z
N MET A 1 1.96 -101.22 27.44
CA MET A 1 3.28 -100.57 27.55
C MET A 1 3.44 -99.65 26.33
N ASN A 2 3.56 -98.35 26.54
CA ASN A 2 3.50 -97.30 25.59
C ASN A 2 4.70 -97.12 24.64
N PRO A 3 4.52 -96.82 23.40
CA PRO A 3 5.55 -96.10 22.64
C PRO A 3 5.16 -94.60 22.43
N ARG A 4 6.15 -93.82 22.64
CA ARG A 4 6.09 -92.31 22.57
C ARG A 4 5.96 -91.79 21.16
N LEU A 5 4.96 -90.99 20.95
CA LEU A 5 4.77 -90.20 19.76
C LEU A 5 5.64 -88.91 19.81
N LYS A 6 6.55 -88.75 18.88
CA LYS A 6 7.33 -87.50 18.72
C LYS A 6 6.64 -86.64 17.75
N THR A 7 6.11 -85.55 18.22
CA THR A 7 5.50 -84.47 17.36
C THR A 7 6.59 -83.53 16.90
N LEU A 8 6.77 -83.44 15.57
CA LEU A 8 7.66 -82.48 14.95
C LEU A 8 6.89 -81.16 14.79
N VAL A 9 7.33 -80.11 15.46
CA VAL A 9 6.79 -78.73 15.28
C VAL A 9 7.62 -78.02 14.21
N THR A 10 7.04 -77.83 13.05
CA THR A 10 7.64 -77.02 11.99
C THR A 10 7.21 -75.60 12.19
N CYS A 11 8.15 -74.72 12.62
CA CYS A 11 7.94 -73.26 12.67
C CYS A 11 8.04 -72.71 11.25
N VAL A 12 6.92 -72.27 10.69
CA VAL A 12 6.87 -71.44 9.47
C VAL A 12 6.93 -69.98 9.93
N SER A 13 8.11 -69.36 9.79
CA SER A 13 8.30 -67.90 9.98
C SER A 13 7.82 -67.15 8.73
N LEU A 14 6.60 -66.61 8.79
CA LEU A 14 6.13 -65.62 7.85
C LEU A 14 6.86 -64.30 8.09
N GLY A 15 7.82 -63.96 7.24
CA GLY A 15 8.46 -62.67 7.20
C GLY A 15 7.46 -61.62 6.61
N ILE A 16 6.84 -60.83 7.47
CA ILE A 16 6.09 -59.66 7.06
C ILE A 16 7.11 -58.54 6.79
N THR A 17 7.53 -58.36 5.54
CA THR A 17 8.22 -57.15 5.08
C THR A 17 7.19 -56.06 4.96
N SER A 18 7.01 -55.26 6.02
CA SER A 18 6.28 -53.99 5.95
C SER A 18 7.14 -52.96 5.17
N LEU A 19 6.86 -52.84 3.88
CA LEU A 19 7.27 -51.66 3.14
C LEU A 19 6.46 -50.48 3.69
N ALA A 20 6.98 -49.84 4.73
CA ALA A 20 6.57 -48.51 5.12
C ALA A 20 7.15 -47.53 4.07
N GLY A 21 6.48 -47.44 2.93
CA GLY A 21 6.66 -46.34 2.01
C GLY A 21 6.15 -45.08 2.66
N SER A 22 7.01 -44.38 3.42
CA SER A 22 6.78 -42.99 3.78
C SER A 22 6.86 -42.16 2.52
N GLY A 23 5.77 -42.22 1.74
CA GLY A 23 5.51 -41.15 0.75
C GLY A 23 5.39 -39.86 1.53
N ALA A 24 6.46 -39.08 1.61
CA ALA A 24 6.35 -37.70 2.00
C ALA A 24 5.38 -37.08 1.01
N MET A 25 4.10 -36.98 1.39
CA MET A 25 3.13 -36.16 0.68
C MET A 25 3.76 -34.78 0.63
N ALA A 26 4.21 -34.35 -0.56
CA ALA A 26 4.68 -32.99 -0.75
C ALA A 26 3.54 -32.08 -0.27
N GLN A 27 3.75 -31.37 0.81
CA GLN A 27 2.75 -30.47 1.38
C GLN A 27 2.39 -29.47 0.27
N GLU A 28 1.10 -29.42 -0.10
CA GLU A 28 0.63 -28.51 -1.16
C GLU A 28 1.06 -27.09 -0.82
N LYS A 29 1.75 -26.42 -1.74
CA LYS A 29 2.21 -25.05 -1.53
C LYS A 29 1.02 -24.11 -1.41
N ILE A 30 1.03 -23.31 -0.37
CA ILE A 30 0.10 -22.20 -0.17
C ILE A 30 0.59 -21.05 -1.03
N LYS A 31 -0.17 -20.71 -2.09
CA LYS A 31 0.17 -19.59 -2.96
C LYS A 31 -0.63 -18.34 -2.61
N ILE A 32 0.09 -17.25 -2.37
CA ILE A 32 -0.47 -15.92 -2.17
C ILE A 32 -0.17 -15.10 -3.44
N GLY A 33 -1.21 -14.70 -4.19
CA GLY A 33 -1.09 -13.75 -5.28
C GLY A 33 -1.04 -12.33 -4.75
N VAL A 34 -0.12 -11.53 -5.25
CA VAL A 34 0.00 -10.10 -4.94
C VAL A 34 -0.15 -9.34 -6.25
N SER A 35 -1.21 -8.53 -6.36
CA SER A 35 -1.51 -7.73 -7.56
C SER A 35 -1.44 -6.25 -7.20
N ILE A 36 -0.51 -5.53 -7.84
CA ILE A 36 -0.20 -4.13 -7.57
C ILE A 36 -0.08 -3.33 -8.87
N PRO A 37 -0.28 -1.99 -8.86
CA PRO A 37 0.09 -1.15 -9.98
C PRO A 37 1.58 -1.25 -10.32
N SER A 38 1.94 -1.08 -11.59
CA SER A 38 3.33 -0.93 -12.01
C SER A 38 3.95 0.33 -11.39
N ALA A 39 5.27 0.35 -11.28
CA ALA A 39 6.03 1.47 -10.73
C ALA A 39 6.06 2.65 -11.71
N ASP A 40 4.99 3.44 -11.74
CA ASP A 40 4.81 4.64 -12.57
C ASP A 40 5.15 5.95 -11.82
N HIS A 41 5.31 5.90 -10.50
CA HIS A 41 5.75 7.00 -9.63
C HIS A 41 6.47 6.43 -8.39
N GLY A 42 7.08 7.32 -7.58
CA GLY A 42 7.95 6.89 -6.47
C GLY A 42 7.27 6.00 -5.46
N TRP A 43 6.03 6.31 -5.06
CA TRP A 43 5.30 5.54 -4.06
C TRP A 43 4.99 4.11 -4.55
N THR A 44 4.53 3.93 -5.80
CA THR A 44 4.28 2.59 -6.37
C THR A 44 5.57 1.80 -6.59
N GLY A 45 6.68 2.47 -6.89
CA GLY A 45 8.01 1.85 -6.88
C GLY A 45 8.41 1.33 -5.50
N GLY A 46 8.09 2.08 -4.45
CA GLY A 46 8.24 1.62 -3.06
C GLY A 46 7.35 0.43 -2.73
N VAL A 47 6.10 0.41 -3.21
CA VAL A 47 5.18 -0.73 -3.03
C VAL A 47 5.75 -2.00 -3.64
N ASP A 48 6.23 -1.98 -4.89
CA ASP A 48 6.85 -3.16 -5.52
C ASP A 48 8.07 -3.63 -4.72
N PHE A 49 8.96 -2.72 -4.35
CA PHE A 49 10.13 -3.05 -3.54
C PHE A 49 9.75 -3.78 -2.25
N PHE A 50 8.81 -3.25 -1.46
CA PHE A 50 8.40 -3.87 -0.20
C PHE A 50 7.62 -5.17 -0.39
N ALA A 51 6.88 -5.33 -1.50
CA ALA A 51 6.25 -6.60 -1.86
C ALA A 51 7.29 -7.68 -2.14
N GLN A 52 8.34 -7.38 -2.91
CA GLN A 52 9.44 -8.32 -3.20
C GLN A 52 10.24 -8.68 -1.93
N GLU A 53 10.49 -7.71 -1.05
CA GLU A 53 11.17 -7.98 0.22
C GLU A 53 10.32 -8.86 1.16
N ALA A 54 9.00 -8.64 1.23
CA ALA A 54 8.09 -9.50 1.99
C ALA A 54 8.05 -10.91 1.41
N LYS A 55 7.95 -11.06 0.07
CA LYS A 55 8.07 -12.35 -0.62
C LYS A 55 9.33 -13.09 -0.19
N LYS A 56 10.49 -12.46 -0.32
CA LYS A 56 11.79 -13.05 0.01
C LYS A 56 11.87 -13.53 1.46
N ARG A 57 11.39 -12.70 2.41
CA ARG A 57 11.39 -13.07 3.84
C ARG A 57 10.47 -14.26 4.12
N LEU A 58 9.25 -14.23 3.59
CA LEU A 58 8.24 -15.27 3.84
C LEU A 58 8.62 -16.61 3.22
N GLU A 59 9.11 -16.64 1.98
CA GLU A 59 9.54 -17.87 1.30
C GLU A 59 10.82 -18.47 1.94
N ALA A 60 11.66 -17.63 2.55
CA ALA A 60 12.80 -18.11 3.33
C ALA A 60 12.37 -18.75 4.64
N ALA A 61 11.36 -18.16 5.33
CA ALA A 61 10.85 -18.62 6.61
C ALA A 61 9.94 -19.86 6.48
N TYR A 62 9.11 -19.92 5.43
CA TYR A 62 8.07 -20.94 5.26
C TYR A 62 8.22 -21.65 3.90
N LYS A 63 8.75 -22.89 3.92
CA LYS A 63 9.06 -23.66 2.70
C LYS A 63 7.84 -24.08 1.88
N ASN A 64 6.67 -24.13 2.50
CA ASN A 64 5.38 -24.44 1.89
C ASN A 64 4.61 -23.20 1.42
N LEU A 65 5.20 -21.99 1.56
CA LEU A 65 4.61 -20.74 1.09
C LEU A 65 5.27 -20.30 -0.22
N GLU A 66 4.47 -19.77 -1.13
CA GLU A 66 4.90 -19.15 -2.39
C GLU A 66 4.14 -17.84 -2.59
N VAL A 67 4.85 -16.76 -2.85
CA VAL A 67 4.26 -15.43 -3.12
C VAL A 67 4.48 -15.07 -4.59
N VAL A 68 3.39 -14.87 -5.31
CA VAL A 68 3.41 -14.52 -6.76
C VAL A 68 3.05 -13.05 -6.90
N VAL A 69 4.06 -12.21 -7.17
CA VAL A 69 3.86 -10.78 -7.37
C VAL A 69 3.67 -10.48 -8.86
N VAL A 70 2.58 -9.79 -9.19
CA VAL A 70 2.27 -9.32 -10.55
C VAL A 70 1.96 -7.82 -10.51
N THR A 71 2.40 -7.12 -11.54
CA THR A 71 2.14 -5.68 -11.71
C THR A 71 1.20 -5.45 -12.89
N ALA A 72 0.45 -4.35 -12.85
CA ALA A 72 -0.49 -3.96 -13.90
C ALA A 72 -0.34 -2.48 -14.27
N THR A 73 -0.53 -2.17 -15.54
CA THR A 73 -0.40 -0.82 -16.11
C THR A 73 -1.71 -0.04 -16.14
N GLY A 74 -2.81 -0.66 -15.68
CA GLY A 74 -4.14 -0.06 -15.63
C GLY A 74 -5.17 -1.02 -15.04
N ALA A 75 -6.38 -0.53 -14.78
CA ALA A 75 -7.44 -1.33 -14.15
C ALA A 75 -7.85 -2.55 -14.99
N SER A 76 -7.97 -2.41 -16.32
CA SER A 76 -8.31 -3.54 -17.21
C SER A 76 -7.21 -4.60 -17.25
N ASP A 77 -5.94 -4.17 -17.29
CA ASP A 77 -4.79 -5.07 -17.25
C ASP A 77 -4.75 -5.81 -15.89
N GLN A 78 -4.99 -5.09 -14.81
CA GLN A 78 -5.06 -5.69 -13.48
C GLN A 78 -6.19 -6.73 -13.38
N ALA A 79 -7.38 -6.43 -13.90
CA ALA A 79 -8.49 -7.39 -13.90
C ALA A 79 -8.13 -8.69 -14.65
N ASN A 80 -7.44 -8.61 -15.79
CA ASN A 80 -6.99 -9.78 -16.54
C ASN A 80 -5.96 -10.61 -15.76
N THR A 81 -5.01 -9.95 -15.07
CA THR A 81 -4.01 -10.67 -14.25
C THR A 81 -4.63 -11.39 -13.05
N LEU A 82 -5.77 -10.93 -12.51
CA LEU A 82 -6.50 -11.65 -11.46
C LEU A 82 -7.03 -12.99 -11.94
N GLU A 83 -7.50 -13.09 -13.18
CA GLU A 83 -7.97 -14.36 -13.76
C GLU A 83 -6.82 -15.38 -13.85
N ASP A 84 -5.63 -14.95 -14.31
CA ASP A 84 -4.43 -15.80 -14.39
C ASP A 84 -3.97 -16.26 -13.01
N LEU A 85 -3.96 -15.37 -12.02
CA LEU A 85 -3.60 -15.73 -10.65
C LEU A 85 -4.52 -16.84 -10.09
N VAL A 86 -5.81 -16.79 -10.39
CA VAL A 86 -6.76 -17.81 -9.93
C VAL A 86 -6.68 -19.08 -10.78
N ALA A 87 -6.73 -18.95 -12.11
CA ALA A 87 -6.86 -20.10 -13.01
C ALA A 87 -5.54 -20.87 -13.19
N ALA A 88 -4.45 -20.15 -13.45
CA ALA A 88 -3.14 -20.75 -13.73
C ALA A 88 -2.31 -20.94 -12.46
N GLN A 89 -2.22 -19.93 -11.58
CA GLN A 89 -1.41 -20.01 -10.37
C GLN A 89 -2.11 -20.73 -9.21
N LYS A 90 -3.47 -20.81 -9.22
CA LYS A 90 -4.28 -21.46 -8.18
C LYS A 90 -4.02 -20.88 -6.78
N ILE A 91 -4.00 -19.57 -6.68
CA ILE A 91 -3.77 -18.87 -5.42
C ILE A 91 -4.85 -19.21 -4.38
N LYS A 92 -4.46 -19.25 -3.12
CA LYS A 92 -5.38 -19.42 -1.97
C LYS A 92 -5.76 -18.06 -1.35
N ALA A 93 -4.90 -17.04 -1.55
CA ALA A 93 -5.17 -15.66 -1.14
C ALA A 93 -4.75 -14.69 -2.23
N LEU A 94 -5.45 -13.56 -2.30
CA LEU A 94 -5.11 -12.39 -3.09
C LEU A 94 -4.83 -11.23 -2.16
N VAL A 95 -3.66 -10.64 -2.28
CA VAL A 95 -3.33 -9.32 -1.73
C VAL A 95 -3.36 -8.34 -2.90
N ILE A 96 -4.27 -7.38 -2.87
CA ILE A 96 -4.46 -6.45 -3.97
C ILE A 96 -4.37 -4.99 -3.51
N LEU A 97 -3.53 -4.22 -4.19
CA LEU A 97 -3.63 -2.77 -4.26
C LEU A 97 -4.37 -2.42 -5.56
N PRO A 98 -5.67 -2.08 -5.53
CA PRO A 98 -6.42 -1.79 -6.75
C PRO A 98 -5.83 -0.60 -7.51
N TYR A 99 -5.69 -0.69 -8.82
CA TYR A 99 -5.29 0.45 -9.65
C TYR A 99 -6.30 1.59 -9.50
N GLU A 100 -7.59 1.26 -9.54
CA GLU A 100 -8.73 2.14 -9.26
C GLU A 100 -9.81 1.38 -8.48
N SER A 101 -10.54 2.08 -7.59
CA SER A 101 -11.51 1.45 -6.69
C SER A 101 -12.71 0.82 -7.43
N ALA A 102 -13.42 1.59 -8.26
CA ALA A 102 -14.66 1.15 -8.89
C ALA A 102 -14.47 0.04 -9.94
N PRO A 103 -13.54 0.16 -10.92
CA PRO A 103 -13.36 -0.86 -11.95
C PRO A 103 -12.89 -2.21 -11.43
N LEU A 104 -12.17 -2.24 -10.28
CA LEU A 104 -11.63 -3.48 -9.70
C LEU A 104 -12.57 -4.16 -8.70
N THR A 105 -13.66 -3.50 -8.29
CA THR A 105 -14.58 -4.06 -7.28
C THR A 105 -15.21 -5.38 -7.75
N ASP A 106 -15.79 -5.43 -8.96
CA ASP A 106 -16.42 -6.65 -9.47
C ASP A 106 -15.42 -7.77 -9.85
N PRO A 107 -14.27 -7.48 -10.49
CA PRO A 107 -13.22 -8.49 -10.67
C PRO A 107 -12.78 -9.16 -9.36
N VAL A 108 -12.56 -8.39 -8.30
CA VAL A 108 -12.17 -8.95 -6.98
C VAL A 108 -13.31 -9.75 -6.35
N ARG A 109 -14.57 -9.32 -6.52
CA ARG A 109 -15.74 -10.11 -6.10
C ARG A 109 -15.79 -11.48 -6.78
N GLN A 110 -15.46 -11.54 -8.06
CA GLN A 110 -15.38 -12.82 -8.79
C GLN A 110 -14.26 -13.72 -8.25
N VAL A 111 -13.09 -13.15 -7.90
CA VAL A 111 -12.02 -13.89 -7.23
C VAL A 111 -12.49 -14.43 -5.87
N LYS A 112 -13.16 -13.60 -5.06
CA LYS A 112 -13.74 -14.01 -3.77
C LYS A 112 -14.74 -15.15 -3.90
N SER A 113 -15.59 -15.14 -4.93
CA SER A 113 -16.60 -16.19 -5.17
C SER A 113 -16.00 -17.57 -5.44
N LYS A 114 -14.71 -17.64 -5.81
CA LYS A 114 -13.94 -18.88 -6.00
C LYS A 114 -13.29 -19.39 -4.70
N GLY A 115 -13.62 -18.79 -3.56
CA GLY A 115 -13.10 -19.20 -2.23
C GLY A 115 -11.71 -18.66 -1.90
N VAL A 116 -11.21 -17.70 -2.66
CA VAL A 116 -9.91 -17.04 -2.40
C VAL A 116 -10.07 -16.04 -1.25
N PHE A 117 -9.13 -16.06 -0.31
CA PHE A 117 -9.03 -15.09 0.77
C PHE A 117 -8.59 -13.73 0.21
N ILE A 118 -9.26 -12.64 0.56
CA ILE A 118 -9.02 -11.32 -0.03
C ILE A 118 -8.45 -10.34 1.01
N THR A 119 -7.26 -9.84 0.73
CA THR A 119 -6.65 -8.70 1.44
C THR A 119 -6.57 -7.51 0.50
N VAL A 120 -7.28 -6.44 0.82
CA VAL A 120 -7.22 -5.18 0.06
C VAL A 120 -6.26 -4.23 0.75
N VAL A 121 -5.41 -3.59 -0.05
CA VAL A 121 -4.37 -2.67 0.44
C VAL A 121 -4.62 -1.27 -0.10
N ASP A 122 -4.48 -0.26 0.75
CA ASP A 122 -4.51 1.16 0.43
C ASP A 122 -5.81 1.59 -0.27
N ARG A 123 -5.86 1.54 -1.60
CA ARG A 123 -7.02 1.95 -2.41
C ARG A 123 -8.18 0.99 -2.20
N ALA A 124 -9.12 1.37 -1.31
CA ALA A 124 -10.27 0.55 -0.99
C ALA A 124 -11.14 0.23 -2.23
N LEU A 125 -11.78 -0.93 -2.21
CA LEU A 125 -12.88 -1.23 -3.12
C LEU A 125 -14.13 -0.38 -2.75
N THR A 126 -15.06 -0.23 -3.69
CA THR A 126 -16.34 0.46 -3.43
C THR A 126 -17.30 -0.37 -2.56
N ASP A 127 -17.07 -1.68 -2.46
CA ASP A 127 -17.78 -2.59 -1.56
C ASP A 127 -16.78 -3.27 -0.60
N SER A 128 -16.78 -2.83 0.65
CA SER A 128 -15.87 -3.36 1.69
C SER A 128 -16.25 -4.75 2.21
N ASN A 129 -17.40 -5.32 1.82
CA ASN A 129 -17.81 -6.66 2.26
C ASN A 129 -17.11 -7.79 1.48
N ILE A 130 -16.37 -7.46 0.41
CA ILE A 130 -15.64 -8.42 -0.39
C ILE A 130 -14.38 -8.91 0.33
N GLN A 131 -13.70 -8.01 1.05
CA GLN A 131 -12.41 -8.27 1.67
C GLN A 131 -12.53 -8.98 3.02
N ASP A 132 -11.58 -9.86 3.30
CA ASP A 132 -11.39 -10.44 4.64
C ASP A 132 -10.49 -9.53 5.49
N LEU A 133 -9.47 -8.94 4.85
CA LEU A 133 -8.54 -7.99 5.46
C LEU A 133 -8.50 -6.68 4.65
N TYR A 134 -8.31 -5.58 5.36
CA TYR A 134 -7.97 -4.29 4.79
C TYR A 134 -6.75 -3.70 5.50
N VAL A 135 -5.73 -3.33 4.75
CA VAL A 135 -4.51 -2.70 5.28
C VAL A 135 -4.28 -1.38 4.56
N ALA A 136 -4.28 -0.28 5.28
CA ALA A 136 -4.06 1.05 4.68
C ALA A 136 -3.44 2.02 5.68
N GLY A 137 -2.94 3.15 5.18
CA GLY A 137 -2.64 4.29 6.03
C GLY A 137 -3.90 5.00 6.52
N ASP A 138 -3.77 5.83 7.56
CA ASP A 138 -4.87 6.66 8.06
C ASP A 138 -5.12 7.86 7.12
N ASN A 139 -5.88 7.63 6.05
CA ASN A 139 -6.21 8.67 5.08
C ASN A 139 -6.99 9.85 5.69
N PRO A 140 -8.05 9.63 6.51
CA PRO A 140 -8.68 10.73 7.21
C PRO A 140 -7.73 11.45 8.18
N GLY A 141 -6.87 10.70 8.88
CA GLY A 141 -5.83 11.26 9.76
C GLY A 141 -4.85 12.15 9.02
N MET A 142 -4.39 11.72 7.84
CA MET A 142 -3.53 12.51 6.96
C MET A 142 -4.18 13.86 6.60
N GLY A 143 -5.45 13.86 6.20
CA GLY A 143 -6.20 15.09 5.90
C GLY A 143 -6.35 16.00 7.12
N LYS A 144 -6.67 15.44 8.29
CA LYS A 144 -6.81 16.20 9.56
C LYS A 144 -5.49 16.83 9.99
N ILE A 145 -4.38 16.07 9.89
CA ILE A 145 -3.03 16.55 10.26
C ILE A 145 -2.60 17.68 9.33
N ALA A 146 -2.81 17.52 8.00
CA ALA A 146 -2.56 18.56 7.03
C ALA A 146 -3.37 19.82 7.36
N ALA A 147 -4.69 19.68 7.56
CA ALA A 147 -5.56 20.81 7.90
C ALA A 147 -5.11 21.55 9.17
N LYS A 148 -4.81 20.80 10.23
CA LYS A 148 -4.31 21.39 11.47
C LYS A 148 -3.02 22.18 11.23
N TYR A 149 -2.07 21.60 10.49
CA TYR A 149 -0.81 22.29 10.18
C TYR A 149 -1.05 23.59 9.38
N PHE A 150 -1.95 23.56 8.39
CA PHE A 150 -2.30 24.74 7.60
C PHE A 150 -2.93 25.83 8.48
N VAL A 151 -3.91 25.47 9.32
CA VAL A 151 -4.57 26.42 10.23
C VAL A 151 -3.56 27.06 11.19
N ASP A 152 -2.71 26.25 11.81
CA ASP A 152 -1.72 26.73 12.78
C ASP A 152 -0.68 27.63 12.11
N LYS A 153 -0.11 27.22 10.99
CA LYS A 153 0.98 27.93 10.31
C LYS A 153 0.51 29.22 9.62
N LEU A 154 -0.70 29.23 9.09
CA LEU A 154 -1.33 30.42 8.47
C LEU A 154 -2.01 31.35 9.49
N GLY A 155 -2.06 30.98 10.77
CA GLY A 155 -2.81 31.74 11.78
C GLY A 155 -4.31 31.78 11.48
N GLY A 156 -4.84 30.74 10.83
CA GLY A 156 -6.25 30.60 10.49
C GLY A 156 -6.73 31.42 9.30
N LYS A 157 -5.84 32.06 8.51
CA LYS A 157 -6.21 32.88 7.35
C LYS A 157 -5.17 32.77 6.24
N GLY A 158 -5.60 32.60 5.02
CA GLY A 158 -4.72 32.57 3.82
C GLY A 158 -5.43 31.97 2.62
N ASP A 159 -4.81 32.12 1.48
CA ASP A 159 -5.28 31.62 0.19
C ASP A 159 -4.48 30.36 -0.18
N ILE A 160 -5.15 29.23 -0.38
CA ILE A 160 -4.50 27.95 -0.65
C ILE A 160 -5.01 27.27 -1.91
N VAL A 161 -4.20 26.37 -2.47
CA VAL A 161 -4.62 25.43 -3.52
C VAL A 161 -4.31 24.00 -3.08
N VAL A 162 -5.09 23.04 -3.64
CA VAL A 162 -4.92 21.62 -3.37
C VAL A 162 -4.71 20.86 -4.68
N LEU A 163 -3.63 20.08 -4.74
CA LEU A 163 -3.39 19.14 -5.83
C LEU A 163 -3.68 17.71 -5.32
N ARG A 164 -4.71 17.10 -5.90
CA ARG A 164 -5.23 15.79 -5.50
C ARG A 164 -4.58 14.66 -6.30
N GLY A 165 -4.73 13.43 -5.81
CA GLY A 165 -4.26 12.24 -6.49
C GLY A 165 -5.17 11.78 -7.63
N LEU A 166 -5.49 10.48 -7.68
CA LEU A 166 -6.50 9.89 -8.54
C LEU A 166 -7.88 9.91 -7.86
N PRO A 167 -9.00 9.93 -8.61
CA PRO A 167 -10.35 9.90 -8.04
C PRO A 167 -10.68 8.54 -7.40
N THR A 168 -10.11 8.28 -6.25
CA THR A 168 -10.27 7.05 -5.47
C THR A 168 -10.92 7.31 -4.12
N VAL A 169 -11.33 6.24 -3.42
CA VAL A 169 -11.91 6.35 -2.07
C VAL A 169 -10.94 7.04 -1.11
N ILE A 170 -9.66 6.69 -1.16
CA ILE A 170 -8.64 7.24 -0.24
C ILE A 170 -8.35 8.73 -0.50
N ASP A 171 -8.33 9.15 -1.77
CA ASP A 171 -8.16 10.55 -2.12
C ASP A 171 -9.32 11.41 -1.58
N ASN A 172 -10.55 10.95 -1.73
CA ASN A 172 -11.71 11.61 -1.15
C ASN A 172 -11.62 11.67 0.38
N GLN A 173 -11.23 10.58 1.04
CA GLN A 173 -11.09 10.56 2.51
C GLN A 173 -10.07 11.60 3.01
N ARG A 174 -8.92 11.76 2.32
CA ARG A 174 -7.93 12.79 2.63
C ARG A 174 -8.50 14.18 2.44
N TYR A 175 -9.06 14.42 1.26
CA TYR A 175 -9.59 15.72 0.88
C TYR A 175 -10.74 16.17 1.79
N ASP A 176 -11.74 15.32 2.01
CA ASP A 176 -12.92 15.65 2.83
C ASP A 176 -12.50 15.95 4.29
N ALA A 177 -11.58 15.16 4.84
CA ALA A 177 -11.05 15.40 6.18
C ALA A 177 -10.26 16.72 6.29
N PHE A 178 -9.53 17.09 5.24
CA PHE A 178 -8.82 18.37 5.17
C PHE A 178 -9.80 19.54 5.11
N ILE A 179 -10.80 19.48 4.23
CA ILE A 179 -11.82 20.52 4.09
C ILE A 179 -12.60 20.72 5.41
N GLU A 180 -12.98 19.63 6.07
CA GLU A 180 -13.65 19.74 7.38
C GLU A 180 -12.70 20.34 8.44
N GLY A 181 -11.41 20.00 8.38
CA GLY A 181 -10.41 20.50 9.34
C GLY A 181 -10.08 21.99 9.21
N ILE A 182 -10.22 22.58 8.01
CA ILE A 182 -10.05 24.03 7.81
C ILE A 182 -11.36 24.82 8.00
N LYS A 183 -12.49 24.12 8.15
CA LYS A 183 -13.80 24.73 8.34
C LYS A 183 -13.85 25.58 9.61
N GLY A 184 -14.44 26.75 9.50
CA GLY A 184 -14.48 27.72 10.60
C GLY A 184 -13.26 28.65 10.70
N SER A 185 -12.21 28.40 9.92
CA SER A 185 -11.11 29.33 9.67
C SER A 185 -11.45 30.36 8.60
N GLN A 186 -10.56 31.31 8.35
CA GLN A 186 -10.62 32.24 7.21
C GLN A 186 -9.67 31.79 6.06
N ILE A 187 -9.27 30.51 6.03
CA ILE A 187 -8.51 29.94 4.93
C ILE A 187 -9.46 29.78 3.73
N LYS A 188 -9.05 30.27 2.58
CA LYS A 188 -9.79 30.17 1.33
C LYS A 188 -9.14 29.15 0.43
N LEU A 189 -9.88 28.09 0.07
CA LEU A 189 -9.49 27.21 -1.02
C LEU A 189 -9.79 27.93 -2.36
N LEU A 190 -8.75 28.39 -3.04
CA LEU A 190 -8.87 29.06 -4.33
C LEU A 190 -9.30 28.09 -5.44
N ASP A 191 -8.68 26.91 -5.47
CA ASP A 191 -9.02 25.83 -6.40
C ASP A 191 -8.41 24.49 -5.95
N GLN A 192 -8.91 23.40 -6.52
CA GLN A 192 -8.36 22.06 -6.38
C GLN A 192 -8.41 21.33 -7.72
N LYS A 193 -7.37 20.56 -8.05
CA LYS A 193 -7.31 19.73 -9.26
C LYS A 193 -6.63 18.39 -9.01
N TYR A 194 -7.03 17.39 -9.79
CA TYR A 194 -6.34 16.11 -9.82
C TYR A 194 -5.00 16.25 -10.55
N ALA A 195 -3.96 15.69 -9.97
CA ALA A 195 -2.60 15.60 -10.48
C ALA A 195 -2.11 14.13 -10.52
N ASN A 196 -3.03 13.17 -10.39
CA ASN A 196 -2.86 11.74 -10.65
C ASN A 196 -1.70 11.07 -9.91
N TRP A 197 -1.27 11.62 -8.73
CA TRP A 197 -0.05 11.25 -8.02
C TRP A 197 1.20 11.25 -8.91
N ASN A 198 1.22 12.15 -9.87
CA ASN A 198 2.25 12.24 -10.88
C ASN A 198 2.97 13.59 -10.85
N ARG A 199 4.29 13.57 -10.97
CA ARG A 199 5.14 14.76 -10.93
C ARG A 199 4.85 15.73 -12.07
N ASP A 200 4.76 15.21 -13.30
CA ASP A 200 4.53 16.05 -14.49
C ASP A 200 3.14 16.68 -14.48
N ASP A 201 2.14 15.95 -13.98
CA ASP A 201 0.79 16.48 -13.83
C ASP A 201 0.72 17.49 -12.69
N GLY A 202 1.42 17.23 -11.57
CA GLY A 202 1.61 18.22 -10.49
C GLY A 202 2.23 19.52 -10.99
N PHE A 203 3.27 19.41 -11.81
CA PHE A 203 3.91 20.56 -12.45
C PHE A 203 2.92 21.35 -13.33
N LYS A 204 2.19 20.70 -14.25
CA LYS A 204 1.22 21.33 -15.15
C LYS A 204 0.06 22.00 -14.39
N VAL A 205 -0.49 21.30 -13.39
CA VAL A 205 -1.57 21.84 -12.54
C VAL A 205 -1.10 23.08 -11.79
N MET A 206 0.12 23.04 -11.23
CA MET A 206 0.65 24.21 -10.52
C MET A 206 0.94 25.37 -11.46
N GLN A 207 1.43 25.15 -12.68
CA GLN A 207 1.58 26.21 -13.69
C GLN A 207 0.24 26.91 -13.99
N ASP A 208 -0.85 26.16 -14.12
CA ASP A 208 -2.19 26.73 -14.31
C ASP A 208 -2.59 27.58 -13.10
N PHE A 209 -2.39 27.09 -11.87
CA PHE A 209 -2.70 27.86 -10.67
C PHE A 209 -1.88 29.14 -10.57
N LEU A 210 -0.57 29.08 -10.85
CA LEU A 210 0.31 30.27 -10.84
C LEU A 210 -0.09 31.33 -11.88
N THR A 211 -0.66 30.91 -12.99
CA THR A 211 -1.18 31.81 -14.04
C THR A 211 -2.48 32.50 -13.59
N ARG A 212 -3.35 31.76 -12.90
CA ARG A 212 -4.70 32.23 -12.52
C ARG A 212 -4.71 33.00 -11.21
N PHE A 213 -3.80 32.67 -10.29
CA PHE A 213 -3.80 33.25 -8.95
C PHE A 213 -2.52 34.08 -8.73
N PRO A 214 -2.66 35.41 -8.60
CA PRO A 214 -1.51 36.29 -8.35
C PRO A 214 -0.88 36.07 -6.97
N HIS A 215 -1.65 35.51 -6.02
CA HIS A 215 -1.20 35.22 -4.67
C HIS A 215 -1.70 33.85 -4.21
N ILE A 216 -0.82 33.05 -3.61
CA ILE A 216 -1.09 31.77 -2.97
C ILE A 216 -0.17 31.71 -1.73
N ASP A 217 -0.73 31.45 -0.54
CA ASP A 217 0.04 31.34 0.70
C ASP A 217 0.63 29.94 0.88
N ALA A 218 -0.11 28.90 0.48
CA ALA A 218 0.33 27.53 0.67
C ALA A 218 -0.31 26.54 -0.34
N VAL A 219 0.36 25.42 -0.54
CA VAL A 219 -0.06 24.33 -1.41
C VAL A 219 -0.11 23.03 -0.62
N TRP A 220 -1.26 22.34 -0.65
CA TRP A 220 -1.29 20.94 -0.24
C TRP A 220 -1.25 20.04 -1.46
N ALA A 221 -0.12 19.38 -1.66
CA ALA A 221 0.04 18.28 -2.61
C ALA A 221 -0.19 16.98 -1.83
N GLN A 222 -1.17 16.18 -2.23
CA GLN A 222 -1.54 14.98 -1.45
C GLN A 222 -0.54 13.81 -1.58
N ASP A 223 0.62 14.08 -2.20
CA ASP A 223 1.66 13.10 -2.51
C ASP A 223 3.01 13.81 -2.76
N ASP A 224 4.12 13.13 -2.49
CA ASP A 224 5.46 13.70 -2.63
C ASP A 224 5.89 13.90 -4.08
N ASP A 225 5.50 13.02 -5.00
CA ASP A 225 5.78 13.24 -6.43
C ASP A 225 5.03 14.47 -6.96
N ILE A 226 3.77 14.66 -6.56
CA ILE A 226 3.03 15.90 -6.87
C ILE A 226 3.76 17.11 -6.26
N ALA A 227 4.20 17.02 -5.00
CA ALA A 227 4.91 18.12 -4.32
C ALA A 227 6.20 18.50 -5.04
N ILE A 228 6.96 17.54 -5.55
CA ILE A 228 8.15 17.79 -6.35
C ILE A 228 7.79 18.53 -7.64
N GLY A 229 6.74 18.09 -8.33
CA GLY A 229 6.24 18.79 -9.53
C GLY A 229 5.82 20.23 -9.25
N VAL A 230 5.13 20.46 -8.12
CA VAL A 230 4.79 21.81 -7.63
C VAL A 230 6.04 22.66 -7.43
N LEU A 231 7.05 22.15 -6.72
CA LEU A 231 8.29 22.87 -6.48
C LEU A 231 9.05 23.21 -7.75
N ASP A 232 9.00 22.33 -8.76
CA ASP A 232 9.60 22.58 -10.07
C ASP A 232 8.86 23.73 -10.80
N ALA A 233 7.52 23.76 -10.73
CA ALA A 233 6.74 24.86 -11.30
C ALA A 233 6.99 26.20 -10.59
N LEU A 234 7.12 26.18 -9.25
CA LEU A 234 7.45 27.38 -8.47
C LEU A 234 8.81 27.94 -8.87
N ARG A 235 9.83 27.08 -9.01
CA ARG A 235 11.17 27.49 -9.46
C ARG A 235 11.16 28.08 -10.86
N GLN A 236 10.44 27.47 -11.78
CA GLN A 236 10.31 27.98 -13.15
C GLN A 236 9.64 29.36 -13.18
N ALA A 237 8.66 29.59 -12.33
CA ALA A 237 7.95 30.87 -12.21
C ALA A 237 8.68 31.90 -11.34
N HIS A 238 9.81 31.56 -10.71
CA HIS A 238 10.55 32.37 -9.72
C HIS A 238 9.68 32.80 -8.53
N ARG A 239 8.74 31.93 -8.10
CA ARG A 239 7.81 32.15 -7.00
C ARG A 239 8.04 31.23 -5.78
N GLU A 240 9.18 30.55 -5.72
CA GLU A 240 9.51 29.57 -4.69
C GLU A 240 9.64 30.11 -3.26
N LYS A 241 9.71 31.45 -3.13
CA LYS A 241 9.77 32.12 -1.82
C LYS A 241 8.44 32.71 -1.37
N GLU A 242 7.40 32.61 -2.18
CA GLU A 242 6.09 33.21 -1.89
C GLU A 242 5.22 32.29 -1.04
N MET A 243 5.38 30.97 -1.17
CA MET A 243 4.52 29.98 -0.57
C MET A 243 5.30 28.75 -0.12
N TRP A 244 4.66 27.96 0.70
CA TRP A 244 5.19 26.65 1.11
C TRP A 244 4.27 25.52 0.65
N VAL A 245 4.85 24.31 0.57
CA VAL A 245 4.21 23.10 0.04
C VAL A 245 4.27 22.02 1.10
N VAL A 246 3.17 21.30 1.33
CA VAL A 246 3.14 20.07 2.10
C VAL A 246 2.87 18.92 1.14
N GLY A 247 3.73 17.93 1.17
CA GLY A 247 3.58 16.66 0.46
C GLY A 247 2.87 15.59 1.29
N GLY A 248 3.20 14.35 1.02
CA GLY A 248 2.74 13.21 1.79
C GLY A 248 3.16 11.90 1.15
N GLY A 249 3.79 11.07 1.97
CA GLY A 249 4.32 9.78 1.53
C GLY A 249 5.48 9.35 2.41
N GLY A 250 6.32 10.30 2.79
CA GLY A 250 7.58 10.05 3.47
C GLY A 250 8.66 9.60 2.50
N MET A 251 8.61 10.07 1.24
CA MET A 251 9.66 9.82 0.27
C MET A 251 10.99 10.37 0.80
N LYS A 252 12.06 9.59 0.65
CA LYS A 252 13.41 9.97 1.13
C LYS A 252 13.79 11.41 0.78
N GLN A 253 13.49 11.85 -0.44
CA GLN A 253 13.80 13.19 -0.91
C GLN A 253 12.96 14.26 -0.20
N ALA A 254 11.68 14.00 0.10
CA ALA A 254 10.81 14.91 0.85
C ALA A 254 11.26 14.99 2.32
N VAL A 255 11.49 13.85 2.97
CA VAL A 255 12.00 13.78 4.33
C VAL A 255 13.36 14.51 4.47
N LYS A 256 14.25 14.36 3.46
CA LYS A 256 15.55 15.07 3.45
C LYS A 256 15.38 16.57 3.44
N ARG A 257 14.43 17.12 2.68
CA ARG A 257 14.13 18.56 2.66
C ARG A 257 13.68 19.04 4.02
N VAL A 258 12.77 18.30 4.68
CA VAL A 258 12.32 18.64 6.05
C VAL A 258 13.48 18.59 7.03
N LEU A 259 14.33 17.56 6.95
CA LEU A 259 15.53 17.42 7.78
C LEU A 259 16.51 18.60 7.60
N ASP A 260 16.65 19.08 6.37
CA ASP A 260 17.50 20.24 6.02
C ASP A 260 16.81 21.58 6.34
N LYS A 261 15.59 21.57 6.88
CA LYS A 261 14.81 22.77 7.23
C LYS A 261 14.51 23.66 6.01
N ASP A 262 14.20 23.02 4.87
CA ASP A 262 13.81 23.75 3.66
C ASP A 262 12.50 24.52 3.91
N ALA A 263 12.55 25.84 3.76
CA ALA A 263 11.40 26.69 4.02
C ALA A 263 10.23 26.44 3.04
N ALA A 264 10.53 25.96 1.83
CA ALA A 264 9.52 25.64 0.83
C ALA A 264 8.77 24.33 1.15
N THR A 265 9.37 23.42 1.94
CA THR A 265 8.76 22.16 2.37
C THR A 265 8.98 21.96 3.87
N PRO A 266 8.29 22.73 4.71
CA PRO A 266 8.59 22.80 6.15
C PRO A 266 8.25 21.54 6.92
N VAL A 267 7.34 20.71 6.39
CA VAL A 267 6.89 19.42 6.95
C VAL A 267 6.52 18.47 5.83
N ASP A 268 6.41 17.19 6.17
CA ASP A 268 5.81 16.16 5.33
C ASP A 268 4.88 15.27 6.17
N ILE A 269 4.13 14.36 5.55
CA ILE A 269 3.23 13.43 6.26
C ILE A 269 3.55 12.01 5.81
N ILE A 270 3.80 11.11 6.76
CA ILE A 270 4.07 9.70 6.45
C ILE A 270 2.84 9.05 5.82
N TYR A 271 3.09 8.36 4.71
CA TYR A 271 2.17 7.39 4.11
C TYR A 271 2.97 6.27 3.46
N SER A 272 3.45 5.33 4.28
CA SER A 272 4.49 4.39 3.87
C SER A 272 4.01 3.32 2.90
N PRO A 273 4.69 3.10 1.76
CA PRO A 273 4.40 1.98 0.85
C PRO A 273 4.70 0.61 1.47
N SER A 274 5.43 0.55 2.61
CA SER A 274 5.70 -0.71 3.32
C SER A 274 4.45 -1.42 3.85
N MET A 275 3.29 -0.74 3.86
CA MET A 275 2.02 -1.36 4.22
C MET A 275 1.66 -2.57 3.34
N ILE A 276 2.17 -2.67 2.11
CA ILE A 276 2.00 -3.86 1.27
C ILE A 276 2.71 -5.07 1.90
N GLY A 277 3.90 -4.88 2.44
CA GLY A 277 4.63 -5.94 3.15
C GLY A 277 3.85 -6.44 4.37
N LEU A 278 3.33 -5.52 5.19
CA LEU A 278 2.46 -5.85 6.32
C LEU A 278 1.23 -6.66 5.85
N ALA A 279 0.58 -6.25 4.76
CA ALA A 279 -0.59 -6.94 4.22
C ALA A 279 -0.26 -8.38 3.80
N ILE A 280 0.87 -8.60 3.11
CA ILE A 280 1.33 -9.93 2.70
C ILE A 280 1.64 -10.79 3.94
N GLU A 281 2.32 -10.23 4.94
CA GLU A 281 2.68 -10.93 6.18
C GLU A 281 1.45 -11.33 7.00
N VAL A 282 0.49 -10.42 7.22
CA VAL A 282 -0.76 -10.73 7.95
C VAL A 282 -1.60 -11.76 7.18
N THR A 283 -1.64 -11.68 5.84
CA THR A 283 -2.29 -12.70 5.01
C THR A 283 -1.62 -14.06 5.16
N ALA A 284 -0.28 -14.11 5.17
CA ALA A 284 0.48 -15.35 5.38
C ALA A 284 0.20 -15.96 6.75
N VAL A 285 0.07 -15.18 7.81
CA VAL A 285 -0.25 -15.64 9.17
C VAL A 285 -1.55 -16.45 9.18
N HIS A 286 -2.58 -16.03 8.44
CA HIS A 286 -3.84 -16.78 8.32
C HIS A 286 -3.62 -18.24 7.91
N PHE A 287 -2.72 -18.49 6.96
CA PHE A 287 -2.47 -19.81 6.39
C PHE A 287 -1.41 -20.62 7.15
N VAL A 288 -0.37 -19.98 7.66
CA VAL A 288 0.74 -20.67 8.33
C VAL A 288 0.44 -21.00 9.79
N SER A 289 -0.35 -20.16 10.48
CA SER A 289 -0.74 -20.38 11.88
C SER A 289 -2.09 -21.09 12.02
N GLY A 290 -2.92 -21.13 10.94
CA GLY A 290 -4.29 -21.63 10.99
C GLY A 290 -5.24 -20.73 11.80
N LEU A 291 -4.82 -19.52 12.18
CA LEU A 291 -5.65 -18.57 12.92
C LEU A 291 -6.59 -17.82 11.98
N PRO A 292 -7.88 -17.64 12.34
CA PRO A 292 -8.82 -16.84 11.55
C PRO A 292 -8.51 -15.36 11.72
N VAL A 293 -7.70 -14.81 10.80
CA VAL A 293 -7.36 -13.39 10.77
C VAL A 293 -8.36 -12.66 9.89
N ASN A 294 -8.92 -11.55 10.37
CA ASN A 294 -9.81 -10.67 9.60
C ASN A 294 -9.76 -9.23 10.15
N GLY A 295 -10.38 -8.31 9.45
CA GLY A 295 -10.58 -6.94 9.92
C GLY A 295 -9.74 -5.89 9.21
N ARG A 296 -9.45 -4.80 9.93
CA ARG A 296 -8.78 -3.61 9.37
C ARG A 296 -7.53 -3.30 10.17
N TYR A 297 -6.43 -3.12 9.47
CA TYR A 297 -5.14 -2.69 10.00
C TYR A 297 -4.83 -1.30 9.43
N ILE A 298 -4.93 -0.29 10.27
CA ILE A 298 -4.65 1.09 9.87
C ILE A 298 -3.29 1.50 10.41
N VAL A 299 -2.42 1.91 9.50
CA VAL A 299 -1.08 2.41 9.82
C VAL A 299 -1.16 3.92 9.99
N ASP A 300 -0.67 4.43 11.09
CA ASP A 300 -0.68 5.86 11.39
C ASP A 300 0.06 6.68 10.33
N SER A 301 -0.40 7.91 10.12
CA SER A 301 0.19 8.89 9.19
C SER A 301 0.71 10.11 9.97
N PRO A 302 1.82 9.99 10.74
CA PRO A 302 2.33 11.08 11.54
C PRO A 302 2.91 12.22 10.70
N LEU A 303 2.88 13.43 11.26
CA LEU A 303 3.56 14.60 10.70
C LEU A 303 5.07 14.47 10.89
N ILE A 304 5.82 14.65 9.81
CA ILE A 304 7.28 14.79 9.83
C ILE A 304 7.61 16.27 9.98
N THR A 305 8.32 16.57 11.04
CA THR A 305 8.84 17.92 11.33
C THR A 305 10.37 17.90 11.37
N PRO A 306 11.06 19.03 11.35
CA PRO A 306 12.52 19.05 11.47
C PRO A 306 13.05 18.34 12.73
N GLU A 307 12.25 18.27 13.80
CA GLU A 307 12.63 17.66 15.09
C GLU A 307 12.60 16.12 15.03
N ASN A 308 11.71 15.52 14.21
CA ASN A 308 11.56 14.07 14.12
C ASN A 308 11.97 13.48 12.76
N ALA A 309 12.30 14.28 11.75
CA ALA A 309 12.60 13.84 10.39
C ALA A 309 13.72 12.79 10.31
N SER A 310 14.70 12.86 11.23
CA SER A 310 15.78 11.87 11.29
C SER A 310 15.31 10.44 11.55
N GLN A 311 14.15 10.27 12.19
CA GLN A 311 13.54 8.97 12.48
C GLN A 311 12.94 8.31 11.20
N TYR A 312 12.62 9.14 10.21
CA TYR A 312 11.96 8.73 8.96
C TYR A 312 12.89 8.82 7.75
N TYR A 313 14.12 9.24 7.94
CA TYR A 313 15.10 9.35 6.86
C TYR A 313 15.93 8.08 6.71
N PHE A 314 15.65 7.30 5.67
CA PHE A 314 16.34 6.06 5.37
C PHE A 314 17.16 6.21 4.07
N PRO A 315 18.45 6.60 4.14
CA PRO A 315 19.25 6.94 2.96
C PRO A 315 19.44 5.80 1.97
N THR A 316 19.34 4.53 2.42
CA THR A 316 19.44 3.33 1.59
C THR A 316 18.12 2.87 1.00
N SER A 317 16.98 3.47 1.40
CA SER A 317 15.68 3.17 0.82
C SER A 317 15.64 3.61 -0.65
N PRO A 318 15.00 2.85 -1.55
CA PRO A 318 14.71 3.31 -2.90
C PRO A 318 13.61 4.39 -2.93
N TYR A 319 12.81 4.42 -1.87
CA TYR A 319 11.68 5.35 -1.69
C TYR A 319 11.97 6.36 -0.59
#